data_039c7e1f4eb7ad70d5da6c77e774f924
#
_entry.id   039c7e1f4eb7ad70d5da6c77e774f924
#
_cell.length_a   1.000
_cell.length_b   1.000
_cell.length_c   1.000
_cell.angle_alpha   90.00
_cell.angle_beta   90.00
_cell.angle_gamma   90.00
#
_symmetry.space_group_name_H-M   'P 1'
#
loop_
_entity.id
_entity.type
_entity.pdbx_description
1 polymer ?
#
loop_
_entity_poly.entity_id
_entity_poly.type
_entity_poly.pdbx_seq_one_letter_code
_entity_poly.pdbx_strand_id
1 'polypeptide(L)'
;MFNRSNEVDEPIRVEGKTMGTTYHITYFDKKGRNFKNSIDSLLIVVNKSINNYDPTSEVSRFNTNTTGIKFDLPYLYAPLKKAQEVFHASDGAFDPTVMPLVNAWGFGPGKQIQPDSSKIDSILSFVGYDKVRITTDSLVKKDSRVQLDFGGIGQGYGADVVADWLRSKGITDLLVELGGEGIAIGKNLKNNVPWQVGILDPNSTYENQFFKAYVSLTNKSFTTSGNYFNYREIDGKKYSHTIDPETGFPAQHAILSASVFAADCVTADVWATAFMVMGHEKAIELLKQHPELDALLMFSSTDGKMQTYMTRGIEPFVKLEP
;
A
#
# COMPACT_ATOMS: atom_id res chain seq x y z
N MET A 1 -18.35 -24.46 -41.96
CA MET A 1 -17.19 -24.43 -41.04
C MET A 1 -16.70 -23.00 -41.01
N PHE A 2 -17.07 -22.24 -39.98
CA PHE A 2 -16.54 -20.89 -39.80
C PHE A 2 -15.14 -21.03 -39.19
N ASN A 3 -14.11 -20.63 -39.93
CA ASN A 3 -12.77 -20.42 -39.42
C ASN A 3 -12.90 -19.35 -38.31
N ARG A 4 -12.83 -19.74 -37.04
CA ARG A 4 -12.45 -18.79 -35.98
C ARG A 4 -10.98 -18.45 -36.27
N SER A 5 -10.76 -17.32 -36.90
CA SER A 5 -9.46 -16.65 -36.88
C SER A 5 -9.05 -16.58 -35.41
N ASN A 6 -7.83 -16.98 -35.09
CA ASN A 6 -7.17 -16.70 -33.82
C ASN A 6 -6.93 -15.15 -33.77
N GLU A 7 -8.01 -14.39 -33.52
CA GLU A 7 -7.85 -12.98 -33.13
C GLU A 7 -7.18 -13.02 -31.76
N VAL A 8 -5.93 -12.61 -31.74
CA VAL A 8 -5.20 -12.35 -30.51
C VAL A 8 -5.91 -11.18 -29.83
N ASP A 9 -6.46 -11.41 -28.65
CA ASP A 9 -7.09 -10.36 -27.86
C ASP A 9 -6.06 -9.25 -27.58
N GLU A 10 -6.23 -8.07 -28.16
CA GLU A 10 -5.35 -6.94 -27.90
C GLU A 10 -5.74 -6.25 -26.60
N PRO A 11 -4.76 -5.96 -25.74
CA PRO A 11 -5.02 -5.32 -24.46
C PRO A 11 -5.41 -3.85 -24.62
N ILE A 12 -6.37 -3.41 -23.82
CA ILE A 12 -6.65 -2.00 -23.62
C ILE A 12 -5.78 -1.51 -22.46
N ARG A 13 -5.00 -0.45 -22.72
CA ARG A 13 -4.15 0.19 -21.72
C ARG A 13 -4.67 1.59 -21.42
N VAL A 14 -4.78 1.89 -20.14
CA VAL A 14 -5.15 3.22 -19.65
C VAL A 14 -4.16 3.62 -18.55
N GLU A 15 -3.80 4.88 -18.55
CA GLU A 15 -2.86 5.45 -17.60
C GLU A 15 -3.30 6.85 -17.17
N GLY A 16 -2.81 7.31 -16.03
CA GLY A 16 -3.11 8.64 -15.53
C GLY A 16 -2.41 8.92 -14.20
N LYS A 17 -2.91 9.95 -13.49
CA LYS A 17 -2.37 10.37 -12.19
C LYS A 17 -3.46 10.33 -11.12
N THR A 18 -3.10 9.82 -9.95
CA THR A 18 -3.98 9.77 -8.78
C THR A 18 -3.13 9.65 -7.51
N MET A 19 -3.64 10.05 -6.35
CA MET A 19 -3.01 9.83 -5.03
C MET A 19 -1.53 10.26 -4.97
N GLY A 20 -1.17 11.33 -5.67
CA GLY A 20 0.22 11.83 -5.72
C GLY A 20 1.17 11.01 -6.59
N THR A 21 0.70 9.99 -7.30
CA THR A 21 1.47 9.08 -8.15
C THR A 21 0.80 8.87 -9.51
N THR A 22 1.26 7.87 -10.28
CA THR A 22 0.66 7.43 -11.55
C THR A 22 -0.11 6.13 -11.34
N TYR A 23 -1.00 5.82 -12.28
CA TYR A 23 -1.60 4.50 -12.39
C TYR A 23 -1.43 3.95 -13.81
N HIS A 24 -1.31 2.62 -13.92
CA HIS A 24 -1.22 1.88 -15.17
C HIS A 24 -2.15 0.67 -15.10
N ILE A 25 -3.12 0.62 -16.00
CA ILE A 25 -4.12 -0.44 -16.02
C ILE A 25 -4.12 -1.08 -17.40
N THR A 26 -4.02 -2.40 -17.42
CA THR A 26 -4.13 -3.20 -18.64
C THR A 26 -5.26 -4.21 -18.46
N TYR A 27 -6.19 -4.29 -19.40
CA TYR A 27 -7.27 -5.26 -19.35
C TYR A 27 -7.68 -5.72 -20.76
N PHE A 28 -8.40 -6.84 -20.82
CA PHE A 28 -8.94 -7.37 -22.06
C PHE A 28 -10.48 -7.26 -22.05
N ASP A 29 -11.03 -6.64 -23.07
CA ASP A 29 -12.50 -6.51 -23.25
C ASP A 29 -12.89 -6.87 -24.66
N LYS A 30 -13.66 -7.95 -24.84
CA LYS A 30 -14.18 -8.41 -26.13
C LYS A 30 -15.03 -7.37 -26.85
N LYS A 31 -15.55 -6.36 -26.13
CA LYS A 31 -16.33 -5.26 -26.69
C LYS A 31 -15.48 -4.03 -27.04
N GLY A 32 -14.18 -4.06 -26.77
CA GLY A 32 -13.26 -2.96 -27.05
C GLY A 32 -13.55 -1.67 -26.28
N ARG A 33 -14.23 -1.73 -25.11
CA ARG A 33 -14.61 -0.52 -24.34
C ARG A 33 -13.41 0.07 -23.62
N ASN A 34 -13.12 1.34 -23.87
CA ASN A 34 -12.11 2.08 -23.11
C ASN A 34 -12.78 2.75 -21.90
N PHE A 35 -12.36 2.38 -20.70
CA PHE A 35 -12.93 2.85 -19.44
C PHE A 35 -12.13 3.99 -18.78
N LYS A 36 -11.17 4.61 -19.48
CA LYS A 36 -10.30 5.67 -18.92
C LYS A 36 -11.07 6.72 -18.11
N ASN A 37 -12.08 7.34 -18.73
CA ASN A 37 -12.83 8.44 -18.09
C ASN A 37 -13.61 7.95 -16.86
N SER A 38 -14.13 6.72 -16.89
CA SER A 38 -14.86 6.15 -15.75
C SER A 38 -13.92 5.82 -14.60
N ILE A 39 -12.71 5.32 -14.90
CA ILE A 39 -11.66 5.03 -13.91
C ILE A 39 -11.20 6.34 -13.28
N ASP A 40 -10.91 7.38 -14.07
CA ASP A 40 -10.53 8.70 -13.54
C ASP A 40 -11.61 9.25 -12.59
N SER A 41 -12.88 9.19 -13.00
CA SER A 41 -13.99 9.65 -12.16
C SER A 41 -14.10 8.84 -10.85
N LEU A 42 -13.92 7.53 -10.92
CA LEU A 42 -13.94 6.65 -9.74
C LEU A 42 -12.81 7.00 -8.76
N LEU A 43 -11.59 7.14 -9.27
CA LEU A 43 -10.42 7.48 -8.47
C LEU A 43 -10.52 8.88 -7.84
N ILE A 44 -11.16 9.85 -8.52
CA ILE A 44 -11.46 11.16 -7.92
C ILE A 44 -12.36 10.99 -6.69
N VAL A 45 -13.40 10.16 -6.76
CA VAL A 45 -14.31 9.93 -5.63
C VAL A 45 -13.61 9.17 -4.50
N VAL A 46 -12.80 8.15 -4.80
CA VAL A 46 -11.97 7.45 -3.80
C VAL A 46 -11.04 8.43 -3.07
N ASN A 47 -10.37 9.31 -3.82
CA ASN A 47 -9.52 10.36 -3.23
C ASN A 47 -10.28 11.28 -2.27
N LYS A 48 -11.55 11.59 -2.53
CA LYS A 48 -12.40 12.39 -1.63
C LYS A 48 -12.64 11.70 -0.28
N SER A 49 -12.46 10.40 -0.18
CA SER A 49 -12.54 9.68 1.10
C SER A 49 -11.18 9.62 1.82
N ILE A 50 -10.10 9.23 1.11
CA ILE A 50 -8.88 8.72 1.76
C ILE A 50 -7.62 9.57 1.59
N ASN A 51 -7.66 10.68 0.87
CA ASN A 51 -6.46 11.48 0.57
C ASN A 51 -6.14 12.46 1.70
N ASN A 52 -5.06 12.21 2.44
CA ASN A 52 -4.56 13.09 3.51
C ASN A 52 -4.09 14.47 3.02
N TYR A 53 -3.79 14.63 1.73
CA TYR A 53 -3.32 15.89 1.14
C TYR A 53 -4.44 16.73 0.50
N ASP A 54 -5.66 16.19 0.42
CA ASP A 54 -6.86 16.97 0.04
C ASP A 54 -7.59 17.41 1.32
N PRO A 55 -7.58 18.71 1.67
CA PRO A 55 -8.21 19.20 2.90
C PRO A 55 -9.73 18.99 2.94
N THR A 56 -10.35 18.70 1.79
CA THR A 56 -11.79 18.44 1.66
C THR A 56 -12.15 16.96 1.77
N SER A 57 -11.17 16.05 1.80
CA SER A 57 -11.41 14.62 1.94
C SER A 57 -12.00 14.25 3.30
N GLU A 58 -12.66 13.09 3.38
CA GLU A 58 -13.24 12.62 4.65
C GLU A 58 -12.15 12.40 5.71
N VAL A 59 -11.02 11.79 5.35
CA VAL A 59 -9.91 11.58 6.30
C VAL A 59 -9.32 12.92 6.78
N SER A 60 -9.15 13.92 5.92
CA SER A 60 -8.66 15.24 6.32
C SER A 60 -9.67 15.98 7.20
N ARG A 61 -10.97 15.88 6.91
CA ARG A 61 -12.04 16.39 7.79
C ARG A 61 -12.04 15.70 9.16
N PHE A 62 -11.85 14.38 9.19
CA PHE A 62 -11.66 13.68 10.46
C PHE A 62 -10.45 14.22 11.21
N ASN A 63 -9.32 14.39 10.56
CA ASN A 63 -8.06 14.84 11.17
C ASN A 63 -8.19 16.25 11.80
N THR A 64 -9.01 17.12 11.24
CA THR A 64 -9.24 18.48 11.75
C THR A 64 -10.43 18.60 12.71
N ASN A 65 -11.34 17.62 12.73
CA ASN A 65 -12.49 17.62 13.62
C ASN A 65 -12.09 17.13 15.02
N THR A 66 -12.83 17.54 16.06
CA THR A 66 -12.55 17.18 17.46
C THR A 66 -13.29 15.94 17.95
N THR A 67 -14.37 15.54 17.29
CA THR A 67 -15.25 14.45 17.75
C THR A 67 -15.31 13.25 16.78
N GLY A 68 -15.09 13.49 15.48
CA GLY A 68 -15.23 12.49 14.43
C GLY A 68 -16.07 12.99 13.27
N ILE A 69 -16.42 12.10 12.35
CA ILE A 69 -17.23 12.40 11.14
C ILE A 69 -18.26 11.31 10.89
N LYS A 70 -19.33 11.65 10.16
CA LYS A 70 -20.15 10.68 9.44
C LYS A 70 -19.54 10.39 8.09
N PHE A 71 -19.75 9.17 7.58
CA PHE A 71 -19.33 8.80 6.23
C PHE A 71 -20.31 9.41 5.22
N ASP A 72 -19.78 10.18 4.28
CA ASP A 72 -20.55 10.74 3.16
C ASP A 72 -20.38 9.89 1.90
N LEU A 73 -19.25 9.14 1.81
CA LEU A 73 -18.86 8.34 0.67
C LEU A 73 -18.59 6.88 1.11
N PRO A 74 -18.72 5.90 0.22
CA PRO A 74 -18.62 4.48 0.58
C PRO A 74 -17.16 3.97 0.70
N TYR A 75 -16.15 4.85 0.60
CA TYR A 75 -14.76 4.42 0.43
C TYR A 75 -13.88 4.56 1.69
N LEU A 76 -14.41 5.05 2.82
CA LEU A 76 -13.64 5.18 4.05
C LEU A 76 -13.80 3.99 5.00
N TYR A 77 -14.98 3.37 5.04
CA TYR A 77 -15.29 2.30 5.99
C TYR A 77 -14.43 1.04 5.78
N ALA A 78 -14.32 0.55 4.54
CA ALA A 78 -13.62 -0.70 4.24
C ALA A 78 -12.12 -0.65 4.59
N PRO A 79 -11.33 0.37 4.16
CA PRO A 79 -9.92 0.45 4.53
C PRO A 79 -9.72 0.67 6.04
N LEU A 80 -10.62 1.36 6.74
CA LEU A 80 -10.56 1.48 8.20
C LEU A 80 -10.74 0.12 8.89
N LYS A 81 -11.67 -0.72 8.40
CA LYS A 81 -11.86 -2.07 8.94
C LYS A 81 -10.63 -2.95 8.70
N LYS A 82 -10.03 -2.87 7.51
CA LYS A 82 -8.80 -3.59 7.20
C LYS A 82 -7.64 -3.11 8.09
N ALA A 83 -7.50 -1.80 8.27
CA ALA A 83 -6.50 -1.23 9.18
C ALA A 83 -6.67 -1.74 10.61
N GLN A 84 -7.93 -1.84 11.10
CA GLN A 84 -8.22 -2.37 12.44
C GLN A 84 -7.82 -3.85 12.57
N GLU A 85 -8.13 -4.65 11.56
CA GLU A 85 -7.77 -6.07 11.51
C GLU A 85 -6.26 -6.24 11.62
N VAL A 86 -5.50 -5.53 10.76
CA VAL A 86 -4.03 -5.66 10.73
C VAL A 86 -3.37 -4.99 11.93
N PHE A 87 -3.92 -3.91 12.48
CA PHE A 87 -3.46 -3.35 13.76
C PHE A 87 -3.39 -4.42 14.84
N HIS A 88 -4.48 -5.19 15.01
CA HIS A 88 -4.52 -6.26 16.02
C HIS A 88 -3.60 -7.45 15.65
N ALA A 89 -3.57 -7.84 14.38
CA ALA A 89 -2.79 -8.99 13.94
C ALA A 89 -1.27 -8.72 13.91
N SER A 90 -0.87 -7.46 13.78
CA SER A 90 0.54 -7.02 13.76
C SER A 90 1.05 -6.51 15.11
N ASP A 91 0.24 -6.64 16.18
CA ASP A 91 0.54 -6.07 17.50
C ASP A 91 0.87 -4.58 17.45
N GLY A 92 0.09 -3.84 16.65
CA GLY A 92 0.21 -2.38 16.49
C GLY A 92 1.30 -1.91 15.52
N ALA A 93 2.05 -2.79 14.87
CA ALA A 93 3.07 -2.38 13.91
C ALA A 93 2.49 -1.61 12.71
N PHE A 94 1.26 -1.93 12.30
CA PHE A 94 0.47 -1.07 11.43
C PHE A 94 -0.57 -0.30 12.26
N ASP A 95 -0.37 1.00 12.40
CA ASP A 95 -1.33 1.87 13.08
C ASP A 95 -1.56 3.15 12.26
N PRO A 96 -2.73 3.32 11.62
CA PRO A 96 -3.01 4.52 10.85
C PRO A 96 -3.15 5.78 11.73
N THR A 97 -3.17 5.68 13.06
CA THR A 97 -3.23 6.85 13.93
C THR A 97 -1.90 7.58 14.07
N VAL A 98 -0.85 7.15 13.36
CA VAL A 98 0.50 7.74 13.36
C VAL A 98 0.60 9.12 12.71
N MET A 99 -0.45 9.65 12.05
CA MET A 99 -0.39 10.93 11.34
C MET A 99 0.25 12.07 12.13
N PRO A 100 0.00 12.26 13.44
CA PRO A 100 0.68 13.29 14.21
C PRO A 100 2.20 13.13 14.29
N LEU A 101 2.68 11.88 14.33
CA LEU A 101 4.11 11.54 14.29
C LEU A 101 4.67 11.77 12.88
N VAL A 102 3.95 11.32 11.84
CA VAL A 102 4.32 11.54 10.43
C VAL A 102 4.47 13.04 10.14
N ASN A 103 3.56 13.88 10.65
CA ASN A 103 3.65 15.34 10.57
C ASN A 103 4.85 15.88 11.36
N ALA A 104 5.07 15.40 12.58
CA ALA A 104 6.17 15.83 13.44
C ALA A 104 7.53 15.61 12.78
N TRP A 105 7.72 14.44 12.14
CA TRP A 105 8.91 14.11 11.37
C TRP A 105 8.95 14.80 10.00
N GLY A 106 7.86 15.46 9.57
CA GLY A 106 7.76 16.24 8.33
C GLY A 106 7.57 15.41 7.08
N PHE A 107 7.02 14.20 7.20
CA PHE A 107 6.63 13.36 6.06
C PHE A 107 5.17 13.57 5.63
N GLY A 108 4.34 14.20 6.47
CA GLY A 108 2.93 14.47 6.22
C GLY A 108 2.65 15.91 5.77
N PRO A 109 1.38 16.23 5.50
CA PRO A 109 0.93 17.56 5.09
C PRO A 109 0.89 18.60 6.24
N GLY A 110 1.01 18.13 7.49
CA GLY A 110 0.92 18.97 8.67
C GLY A 110 2.23 19.70 9.01
N LYS A 111 2.23 20.35 10.18
CA LYS A 111 3.39 21.11 10.63
C LYS A 111 4.51 20.18 11.11
N GLN A 112 5.68 20.31 10.50
CA GLN A 112 6.91 19.70 10.99
C GLN A 112 7.36 20.41 12.29
N ILE A 113 7.84 19.61 13.24
CA ILE A 113 8.57 20.10 14.41
C ILE A 113 10.00 19.58 14.37
N GLN A 114 10.88 20.11 15.23
CA GLN A 114 12.15 19.44 15.52
C GLN A 114 11.86 18.40 16.61
N PRO A 115 11.84 17.07 16.28
CA PRO A 115 11.43 16.07 17.25
C PRO A 115 12.50 15.89 18.31
N ASP A 116 12.08 15.91 19.56
CA ASP A 116 12.83 15.45 20.72
C ASP A 116 11.98 14.45 21.49
N SER A 117 12.60 13.67 22.37
CA SER A 117 11.91 12.59 23.09
C SER A 117 10.67 13.07 23.83
N SER A 118 10.72 14.22 24.50
CA SER A 118 9.59 14.76 25.26
C SER A 118 8.39 15.12 24.38
N LYS A 119 8.65 15.68 23.19
CA LYS A 119 7.59 15.99 22.21
C LYS A 119 7.01 14.73 21.61
N ILE A 120 7.85 13.74 21.29
CA ILE A 120 7.40 12.44 20.77
C ILE A 120 6.55 11.72 21.82
N ASP A 121 6.97 11.64 23.08
CA ASP A 121 6.19 11.05 24.18
C ASP A 121 4.82 11.73 24.34
N SER A 122 4.79 13.06 24.20
CA SER A 122 3.52 13.81 24.24
C SER A 122 2.61 13.41 23.08
N ILE A 123 3.12 13.21 21.86
CA ILE A 123 2.34 12.78 20.70
C ILE A 123 1.88 11.34 20.85
N LEU A 124 2.73 10.44 21.33
CA LEU A 124 2.40 9.03 21.58
C LEU A 124 1.20 8.87 22.54
N SER A 125 1.00 9.82 23.46
CA SER A 125 -0.14 9.78 24.40
C SER A 125 -1.52 9.75 23.70
N PHE A 126 -1.63 10.18 22.45
CA PHE A 126 -2.86 10.18 21.65
C PHE A 126 -2.74 9.42 20.31
N VAL A 127 -1.67 8.69 20.08
CA VAL A 127 -1.55 7.67 19.02
C VAL A 127 -2.06 6.33 19.56
N GLY A 128 -2.71 5.53 18.75
CA GLY A 128 -3.26 4.22 19.09
C GLY A 128 -4.65 4.01 18.50
N TYR A 129 -4.83 2.94 17.77
CA TYR A 129 -6.09 2.66 17.05
C TYR A 129 -7.27 2.41 18.01
N ASP A 130 -7.02 2.00 19.24
CA ASP A 130 -8.00 1.88 20.32
C ASP A 130 -8.69 3.21 20.68
N LYS A 131 -8.08 4.35 20.31
CA LYS A 131 -8.62 5.71 20.49
C LYS A 131 -9.63 6.13 19.41
N VAL A 132 -9.88 5.22 18.45
CA VAL A 132 -10.86 5.42 17.37
C VAL A 132 -11.97 4.39 17.50
N ARG A 133 -13.23 4.79 17.29
CA ARG A 133 -14.37 3.89 17.22
C ARG A 133 -15.02 4.00 15.83
N ILE A 134 -15.09 2.87 15.15
CA ILE A 134 -15.73 2.74 13.83
C ILE A 134 -17.15 2.21 14.07
N THR A 135 -18.14 2.87 13.48
CA THR A 135 -19.52 2.38 13.39
C THR A 135 -19.87 2.14 11.91
N THR A 136 -21.08 1.69 11.63
CA THR A 136 -21.54 1.47 10.25
C THR A 136 -21.66 2.76 9.42
N ASP A 137 -21.78 3.91 10.08
CA ASP A 137 -22.06 5.21 9.45
C ASP A 137 -21.10 6.33 9.88
N SER A 138 -20.19 6.06 10.82
CA SER A 138 -19.35 7.11 11.39
C SER A 138 -18.02 6.61 11.93
N LEU A 139 -17.07 7.55 12.01
CA LEU A 139 -15.77 7.41 12.65
C LEU A 139 -15.69 8.41 13.80
N VAL A 140 -15.49 7.93 15.02
CA VAL A 140 -15.57 8.72 16.25
C VAL A 140 -14.23 8.72 16.98
N LYS A 141 -13.76 9.89 17.40
CA LYS A 141 -12.56 10.06 18.24
C LYS A 141 -12.88 9.85 19.71
N LYS A 142 -12.06 9.09 20.43
CA LYS A 142 -12.04 9.06 21.90
C LYS A 142 -11.09 10.12 22.48
N ASP A 143 -10.11 10.57 21.70
CA ASP A 143 -9.25 11.71 22.00
C ASP A 143 -9.29 12.66 20.77
N SER A 144 -9.56 13.95 21.01
CA SER A 144 -9.75 14.94 19.95
C SER A 144 -8.49 15.17 19.09
N ARG A 145 -7.31 14.78 19.58
CA ARG A 145 -6.02 14.95 18.92
C ARG A 145 -5.68 13.84 17.94
N VAL A 146 -6.39 12.71 17.97
CA VAL A 146 -6.15 11.58 17.05
C VAL A 146 -6.29 12.04 15.61
N GLN A 147 -5.35 11.62 14.78
CA GLN A 147 -5.37 11.84 13.33
C GLN A 147 -4.97 10.56 12.61
N LEU A 148 -5.50 10.36 11.41
CA LEU A 148 -5.27 9.16 10.59
C LEU A 148 -4.35 9.47 9.41
N ASP A 149 -3.43 8.56 9.14
CA ASP A 149 -2.62 8.47 7.94
C ASP A 149 -3.08 7.30 7.07
N PHE A 150 -3.28 7.56 5.79
CA PHE A 150 -3.63 6.56 4.79
C PHE A 150 -2.50 6.28 3.80
N GLY A 151 -1.27 6.71 4.11
CA GLY A 151 -0.09 6.53 3.26
C GLY A 151 0.26 5.08 2.98
N GLY A 152 0.02 4.16 3.93
CA GLY A 152 0.30 2.72 3.80
C GLY A 152 -0.96 1.87 3.61
N ILE A 153 -2.02 2.40 3.00
CA ILE A 153 -3.28 1.68 2.73
C ILE A 153 -4.03 2.23 1.52
N GLY A 154 -3.77 3.47 1.14
CA GLY A 154 -4.60 4.20 0.18
C GLY A 154 -4.47 3.69 -1.24
N GLN A 155 -3.26 3.46 -1.73
CA GLN A 155 -3.02 3.00 -3.09
C GLN A 155 -3.53 1.57 -3.27
N GLY A 156 -3.22 0.66 -2.33
CA GLY A 156 -3.72 -0.71 -2.36
C GLY A 156 -5.25 -0.77 -2.40
N TYR A 157 -5.91 -0.01 -1.55
CA TYR A 157 -7.37 0.08 -1.57
C TYR A 157 -7.92 0.67 -2.88
N GLY A 158 -7.28 1.71 -3.41
CA GLY A 158 -7.65 2.29 -4.71
C GLY A 158 -7.55 1.28 -5.85
N ALA A 159 -6.51 0.45 -5.86
CA ALA A 159 -6.34 -0.62 -6.85
C ALA A 159 -7.47 -1.66 -6.77
N ASP A 160 -7.85 -2.09 -5.57
CA ASP A 160 -8.97 -3.01 -5.36
C ASP A 160 -10.29 -2.43 -5.86
N VAL A 161 -10.60 -1.16 -5.53
CA VAL A 161 -11.82 -0.49 -5.98
C VAL A 161 -11.90 -0.44 -7.51
N VAL A 162 -10.80 -0.14 -8.19
CA VAL A 162 -10.76 -0.13 -9.67
C VAL A 162 -10.92 -1.52 -10.24
N ALA A 163 -10.23 -2.52 -9.68
CA ALA A 163 -10.31 -3.91 -10.12
C ALA A 163 -11.73 -4.47 -9.97
N ASP A 164 -12.38 -4.24 -8.84
CA ASP A 164 -13.76 -4.68 -8.60
C ASP A 164 -14.75 -3.96 -9.51
N TRP A 165 -14.55 -2.68 -9.77
CA TRP A 165 -15.36 -1.95 -10.72
C TRP A 165 -15.22 -2.53 -12.15
N LEU A 166 -14.00 -2.81 -12.62
CA LEU A 166 -13.77 -3.45 -13.92
C LEU A 166 -14.40 -4.84 -14.00
N ARG A 167 -14.29 -5.64 -12.93
CA ARG A 167 -14.95 -6.96 -12.83
C ARG A 167 -16.48 -6.82 -12.93
N SER A 168 -17.07 -5.79 -12.32
CA SER A 168 -18.51 -5.50 -12.44
C SER A 168 -18.96 -5.17 -13.88
N LYS A 169 -18.01 -4.76 -14.75
CA LYS A 169 -18.23 -4.55 -16.20
C LYS A 169 -18.02 -5.82 -17.03
N GLY A 170 -17.71 -6.96 -16.38
CA GLY A 170 -17.48 -8.25 -17.01
C GLY A 170 -16.05 -8.46 -17.49
N ILE A 171 -15.08 -7.67 -17.02
CA ILE A 171 -13.67 -7.87 -17.30
C ILE A 171 -13.12 -8.94 -16.36
N THR A 172 -12.49 -9.96 -16.92
CA THR A 172 -11.95 -11.13 -16.19
C THR A 172 -10.44 -11.21 -16.19
N ASP A 173 -9.80 -10.46 -17.09
CA ASP A 173 -8.35 -10.51 -17.30
C ASP A 173 -7.81 -9.08 -17.28
N LEU A 174 -7.17 -8.71 -16.18
CA LEU A 174 -6.72 -7.35 -15.91
C LEU A 174 -5.49 -7.32 -14.98
N LEU A 175 -4.70 -6.29 -15.15
CA LEU A 175 -3.66 -5.86 -14.23
C LEU A 175 -3.93 -4.39 -13.89
N VAL A 176 -4.18 -4.09 -12.63
CA VAL A 176 -4.30 -2.74 -12.09
C VAL A 176 -3.07 -2.44 -11.27
N GLU A 177 -2.44 -1.30 -11.51
CA GLU A 177 -1.30 -0.81 -10.72
C GLU A 177 -1.50 0.68 -10.44
N LEU A 178 -1.33 1.07 -9.18
CA LEU A 178 -1.37 2.44 -8.66
C LEU A 178 -0.12 2.68 -7.80
N GLY A 179 0.87 3.40 -8.31
CA GLY A 179 2.04 3.81 -7.53
C GLY A 179 3.01 2.69 -7.11
N GLY A 180 2.87 1.50 -7.70
CA GLY A 180 3.63 0.30 -7.34
C GLY A 180 2.79 -0.78 -6.68
N GLU A 181 1.63 -0.43 -6.14
CA GLU A 181 0.64 -1.34 -5.55
C GLU A 181 -0.35 -1.80 -6.62
N GLY A 182 -0.73 -3.10 -6.60
CA GLY A 182 -1.64 -3.54 -7.64
C GLY A 182 -2.22 -4.94 -7.45
N ILE A 183 -3.07 -5.31 -8.40
CA ILE A 183 -3.73 -6.61 -8.44
C ILE A 183 -3.75 -7.16 -9.86
N ALA A 184 -3.37 -8.43 -9.98
CA ALA A 184 -3.39 -9.22 -11.20
C ALA A 184 -4.57 -10.20 -11.14
N ILE A 185 -5.50 -10.11 -12.08
CA ILE A 185 -6.65 -11.04 -12.20
C ILE A 185 -6.59 -11.70 -13.57
N GLY A 186 -6.87 -13.03 -13.62
CA GLY A 186 -6.79 -13.81 -14.85
C GLY A 186 -5.38 -13.82 -15.43
N LYS A 187 -5.26 -13.62 -16.75
CA LYS A 187 -4.01 -13.77 -17.50
C LYS A 187 -3.81 -12.63 -18.50
N ASN A 188 -2.58 -12.44 -18.91
CA ASN A 188 -2.28 -11.68 -20.13
C ASN A 188 -2.68 -12.53 -21.35
N LEU A 189 -3.87 -12.26 -21.91
CA LEU A 189 -4.43 -13.06 -23.02
C LEU A 189 -3.64 -12.90 -24.32
N LYS A 190 -2.91 -11.83 -24.52
CA LYS A 190 -2.06 -11.65 -25.72
C LYS A 190 -1.05 -12.77 -25.87
N ASN A 191 -0.47 -13.24 -24.77
CA ASN A 191 0.54 -14.30 -24.75
C ASN A 191 0.04 -15.55 -24.01
N ASN A 192 -1.15 -15.51 -23.45
CA ASN A 192 -1.77 -16.57 -22.61
C ASN A 192 -0.86 -17.03 -21.45
N VAL A 193 -0.25 -16.06 -20.77
CA VAL A 193 0.66 -16.29 -19.63
C VAL A 193 0.18 -15.51 -18.39
N PRO A 194 0.62 -15.86 -17.17
CA PRO A 194 0.42 -15.03 -15.98
C PRO A 194 0.88 -13.60 -16.21
N TRP A 195 0.33 -12.66 -15.45
CA TRP A 195 0.82 -11.29 -15.41
C TRP A 195 2.21 -11.26 -14.78
N GLN A 196 3.10 -10.42 -15.29
CA GLN A 196 4.45 -10.26 -14.75
C GLN A 196 4.60 -8.87 -14.15
N VAL A 197 5.07 -8.81 -12.89
CA VAL A 197 5.39 -7.57 -12.18
C VAL A 197 6.85 -7.56 -11.78
N GLY A 198 7.48 -6.39 -11.82
CA GLY A 198 8.88 -6.20 -11.41
C GLY A 198 8.96 -5.69 -9.98
N ILE A 199 9.87 -6.24 -9.17
CA ILE A 199 10.21 -5.76 -7.84
C ILE A 199 11.55 -5.02 -7.95
N LEU A 200 11.54 -3.74 -7.59
CA LEU A 200 12.74 -2.91 -7.64
C LEU A 200 13.83 -3.40 -6.69
N ASP A 201 15.08 -3.29 -7.12
CA ASP A 201 16.22 -3.48 -6.25
C ASP A 201 16.31 -2.30 -5.27
N PRO A 202 16.53 -2.53 -3.96
CA PRO A 202 16.68 -1.47 -2.97
C PRO A 202 17.83 -0.48 -3.24
N ASN A 203 18.78 -0.83 -4.09
CA ASN A 203 19.85 0.06 -4.52
C ASN A 203 19.46 0.96 -5.72
N SER A 204 18.23 0.85 -6.23
CA SER A 204 17.71 1.74 -7.28
C SER A 204 17.65 3.18 -6.79
N THR A 205 17.87 4.12 -7.73
CA THR A 205 17.66 5.55 -7.51
C THR A 205 16.53 6.05 -8.42
N TYR A 206 16.05 7.28 -8.22
CA TYR A 206 15.06 7.89 -9.11
C TYR A 206 15.52 7.95 -10.58
N GLU A 207 16.85 8.12 -10.80
CA GLU A 207 17.44 8.28 -12.13
C GLU A 207 17.82 6.93 -12.75
N ASN A 208 18.05 5.90 -11.93
CA ASN A 208 18.47 4.57 -12.39
C ASN A 208 17.72 3.49 -11.62
N GLN A 209 16.59 3.05 -12.20
CA GLN A 209 15.76 2.00 -11.66
C GLN A 209 16.06 0.66 -12.34
N PHE A 210 16.29 -0.36 -11.55
CA PHE A 210 16.47 -1.74 -12.02
C PHE A 210 15.74 -2.70 -11.08
N PHE A 211 15.34 -3.84 -11.66
CA PHE A 211 14.54 -4.83 -10.92
C PHE A 211 15.43 -5.90 -10.33
N LYS A 212 15.18 -6.26 -9.07
CA LYS A 212 15.80 -7.38 -8.39
C LYS A 212 15.06 -8.68 -8.64
N ALA A 213 13.77 -8.61 -8.91
CA ALA A 213 12.97 -9.79 -9.19
C ALA A 213 11.84 -9.49 -10.18
N TYR A 214 11.41 -10.53 -10.89
CA TYR A 214 10.15 -10.56 -11.61
C TYR A 214 9.26 -11.64 -11.01
N VAL A 215 7.97 -11.32 -10.80
CA VAL A 215 6.99 -12.23 -10.21
C VAL A 215 5.86 -12.47 -11.18
N SER A 216 5.54 -13.74 -11.42
CA SER A 216 4.43 -14.16 -12.27
C SER A 216 3.17 -14.35 -11.44
N LEU A 217 2.12 -13.55 -11.67
CA LEU A 217 0.92 -13.49 -10.84
C LEU A 217 -0.34 -13.86 -11.62
N THR A 218 -1.25 -14.57 -10.93
CA THR A 218 -2.61 -14.84 -11.37
C THR A 218 -3.53 -14.80 -10.15
N ASN A 219 -4.57 -13.96 -10.18
CA ASN A 219 -5.53 -13.76 -9.08
C ASN A 219 -4.84 -13.46 -7.73
N LYS A 220 -3.87 -12.56 -7.76
CA LYS A 220 -3.12 -12.17 -6.58
C LYS A 220 -2.74 -10.69 -6.65
N SER A 221 -2.82 -10.00 -5.53
CA SER A 221 -2.34 -8.63 -5.38
C SER A 221 -0.86 -8.60 -5.02
N PHE A 222 -0.27 -7.43 -5.18
CA PHE A 222 1.13 -7.16 -4.86
C PHE A 222 1.31 -5.72 -4.39
N THR A 223 2.16 -5.54 -3.41
CA THR A 223 2.59 -4.22 -2.90
C THR A 223 4.03 -4.32 -2.45
N THR A 224 4.81 -3.27 -2.64
CA THR A 224 6.17 -3.19 -2.13
C THR A 224 6.38 -1.92 -1.34
N SER A 225 6.57 -2.05 -0.04
CA SER A 225 7.07 -0.98 0.83
C SER A 225 8.60 -1.03 0.90
N GLY A 226 9.25 0.14 0.87
CA GLY A 226 10.71 0.22 0.92
C GLY A 226 11.20 1.58 1.41
N ASN A 227 12.42 1.61 1.96
CA ASN A 227 13.02 2.79 2.57
C ASN A 227 14.00 3.54 1.64
N TYR A 228 14.08 3.16 0.36
CA TYR A 228 15.14 3.62 -0.52
C TYR A 228 14.87 4.95 -1.24
N PHE A 229 13.60 5.37 -1.40
CA PHE A 229 13.26 6.63 -2.06
C PHE A 229 12.84 7.74 -1.09
N ASN A 230 12.11 7.41 -0.04
CA ASN A 230 11.54 8.37 0.89
C ASN A 230 12.31 8.41 2.21
N TYR A 231 13.30 9.27 2.30
CA TYR A 231 14.03 9.53 3.55
C TYR A 231 14.25 11.04 3.74
N ARG A 232 14.51 11.43 4.98
CA ARG A 232 14.99 12.75 5.34
C ARG A 232 16.35 12.67 5.98
N GLU A 233 17.17 13.68 5.74
CA GLU A 233 18.43 13.84 6.40
C GLU A 233 18.32 14.93 7.48
N ILE A 234 18.59 14.58 8.73
CA ILE A 234 18.58 15.47 9.89
C ILE A 234 19.92 15.27 10.60
N ASP A 235 20.70 16.33 10.74
CA ASP A 235 22.04 16.32 11.37
C ASP A 235 22.97 15.24 10.78
N GLY A 236 22.95 15.04 9.46
CA GLY A 236 23.77 14.05 8.74
C GLY A 236 23.32 12.59 8.90
N LYS A 237 22.19 12.33 9.58
CA LYS A 237 21.61 11.00 9.73
C LYS A 237 20.34 10.87 8.86
N LYS A 238 20.24 9.78 8.10
CA LYS A 238 19.06 9.47 7.29
C LYS A 238 17.98 8.80 8.15
N TYR A 239 16.76 9.29 7.99
CA TYR A 239 15.56 8.77 8.64
C TYR A 239 14.56 8.35 7.58
N SER A 240 14.05 7.12 7.67
CA SER A 240 13.01 6.63 6.78
C SER A 240 11.67 7.31 7.08
N HIS A 241 10.77 7.32 6.09
CA HIS A 241 9.41 7.82 6.28
C HIS A 241 8.51 6.88 7.07
N THR A 242 8.93 5.62 7.27
CA THR A 242 8.20 4.61 8.05
C THR A 242 8.39 4.89 9.53
N ILE A 243 7.32 5.28 10.21
CA ILE A 243 7.34 5.59 11.65
C ILE A 243 6.88 4.36 12.43
N ASP A 244 7.62 4.02 13.47
CA ASP A 244 7.23 3.00 14.43
C ASP A 244 6.20 3.60 15.41
N PRO A 245 4.96 3.08 15.46
CA PRO A 245 3.90 3.61 16.34
C PRO A 245 4.16 3.42 17.82
N GLU A 246 4.98 2.45 18.22
CA GLU A 246 5.31 2.15 19.60
C GLU A 246 6.34 3.15 20.13
N THR A 247 7.38 3.43 19.36
CA THR A 247 8.48 4.31 19.78
C THR A 247 8.27 5.77 19.36
N GLY A 248 7.45 6.02 18.32
CA GLY A 248 7.25 7.33 17.71
C GLY A 248 8.42 7.81 16.85
N PHE A 249 9.42 7.00 16.65
CA PHE A 249 10.59 7.30 15.82
C PHE A 249 10.56 6.55 14.49
N PRO A 250 11.27 7.03 13.46
CA PRO A 250 11.47 6.29 12.23
C PRO A 250 12.07 4.91 12.51
N ALA A 251 11.46 3.87 11.94
CA ALA A 251 11.88 2.49 12.10
C ALA A 251 13.35 2.31 11.65
N GLN A 252 14.17 1.66 12.48
CA GLN A 252 15.59 1.45 12.25
C GLN A 252 15.89 -0.05 12.26
N HIS A 253 15.41 -0.75 11.21
CA HIS A 253 15.66 -2.17 11.02
C HIS A 253 16.52 -2.42 9.78
N ALA A 254 17.09 -3.61 9.71
CA ALA A 254 17.89 -4.04 8.56
C ALA A 254 17.03 -4.31 7.29
N ILE A 255 15.70 -4.29 7.41
CA ILE A 255 14.80 -4.49 6.27
C ILE A 255 14.91 -3.32 5.30
N LEU A 256 15.09 -3.62 4.03
CA LEU A 256 15.23 -2.66 2.94
C LEU A 256 13.93 -2.52 2.16
N SER A 257 13.26 -3.65 1.88
CA SER A 257 11.94 -3.69 1.28
C SER A 257 11.15 -4.92 1.68
N ALA A 258 9.83 -4.78 1.68
CA ALA A 258 8.86 -5.84 1.89
C ALA A 258 7.87 -5.85 0.73
N SER A 259 7.97 -6.86 -0.14
CA SER A 259 6.95 -7.13 -1.16
C SER A 259 6.00 -8.17 -0.61
N VAL A 260 4.72 -7.82 -0.51
CA VAL A 260 3.66 -8.69 0.03
C VAL A 260 2.67 -9.02 -1.08
N PHE A 261 2.20 -10.27 -1.08
CA PHE A 261 1.25 -10.81 -2.03
C PHE A 261 0.07 -11.41 -1.26
N ALA A 262 -1.14 -10.94 -1.55
CA ALA A 262 -2.36 -11.34 -0.84
C ALA A 262 -3.54 -11.51 -1.81
N ALA A 263 -4.73 -11.82 -1.29
CA ALA A 263 -5.94 -11.95 -2.09
C ALA A 263 -6.46 -10.58 -2.58
N ASP A 264 -6.28 -9.53 -1.80
CA ASP A 264 -6.64 -8.15 -2.11
C ASP A 264 -5.46 -7.21 -1.86
N CYS A 265 -5.44 -6.08 -2.57
CA CYS A 265 -4.30 -5.18 -2.58
C CYS A 265 -4.21 -4.36 -1.29
N VAL A 266 -5.33 -4.01 -0.69
CA VAL A 266 -5.36 -3.32 0.60
C VAL A 266 -4.73 -4.16 1.71
N THR A 267 -4.92 -5.48 1.69
CA THR A 267 -4.25 -6.41 2.63
C THR A 267 -2.74 -6.42 2.40
N ALA A 268 -2.30 -6.54 1.14
CA ALA A 268 -0.88 -6.52 0.81
C ALA A 268 -0.21 -5.21 1.25
N ASP A 269 -0.86 -4.05 1.04
CA ASP A 269 -0.36 -2.72 1.33
C ASP A 269 -0.12 -2.53 2.84
N VAL A 270 -1.14 -2.82 3.66
CA VAL A 270 -1.02 -2.67 5.12
C VAL A 270 0.01 -3.62 5.72
N TRP A 271 0.11 -4.87 5.23
CA TRP A 271 1.12 -5.81 5.72
C TRP A 271 2.53 -5.46 5.27
N ALA A 272 2.72 -4.96 4.05
CA ALA A 272 4.02 -4.47 3.60
C ALA A 272 4.53 -3.34 4.50
N THR A 273 3.67 -2.39 4.87
CA THR A 273 3.98 -1.32 5.83
C THR A 273 4.29 -1.89 7.22
N ALA A 274 3.47 -2.82 7.74
CA ALA A 274 3.71 -3.46 9.04
C ALA A 274 5.08 -4.16 9.09
N PHE A 275 5.46 -4.88 8.03
CA PHE A 275 6.75 -5.58 7.95
C PHE A 275 7.94 -4.62 7.95
N MET A 276 7.80 -3.44 7.30
CA MET A 276 8.83 -2.40 7.36
C MET A 276 8.99 -1.83 8.77
N VAL A 277 7.91 -1.75 9.55
CA VAL A 277 7.94 -1.28 10.95
C VAL A 277 8.57 -2.33 11.87
N MET A 278 8.14 -3.59 11.80
CA MET A 278 8.56 -4.64 12.74
C MET A 278 9.93 -5.25 12.42
N GLY A 279 10.45 -5.04 11.21
CA GLY A 279 11.70 -5.64 10.74
C GLY A 279 11.55 -7.09 10.26
N HIS A 280 12.58 -7.60 9.56
CA HIS A 280 12.51 -8.87 8.87
C HIS A 280 12.37 -10.08 9.78
N GLU A 281 12.97 -10.09 10.96
CA GLU A 281 12.95 -11.24 11.89
C GLU A 281 11.51 -11.49 12.39
N LYS A 282 10.86 -10.46 12.93
CA LYS A 282 9.45 -10.54 13.38
C LYS A 282 8.52 -10.81 12.21
N ALA A 283 8.75 -10.19 11.05
CA ALA A 283 7.95 -10.42 9.85
C ALA A 283 7.99 -11.89 9.41
N ILE A 284 9.16 -12.53 9.41
CA ILE A 284 9.32 -13.95 9.06
C ILE A 284 8.56 -14.85 10.05
N GLU A 285 8.63 -14.58 11.35
CA GLU A 285 7.87 -15.36 12.35
C GLU A 285 6.36 -15.20 12.18
N LEU A 286 5.90 -13.99 11.90
CA LEU A 286 4.48 -13.69 11.70
C LEU A 286 3.96 -14.34 10.40
N LEU A 287 4.72 -14.33 9.33
CA LEU A 287 4.36 -15.00 8.07
C LEU A 287 4.13 -16.52 8.23
N LYS A 288 4.74 -17.17 9.22
CA LYS A 288 4.46 -18.59 9.53
C LYS A 288 3.06 -18.80 10.11
N GLN A 289 2.48 -17.76 10.72
CA GLN A 289 1.15 -17.77 11.34
C GLN A 289 0.05 -17.28 10.37
N HIS A 290 0.45 -16.62 9.26
CA HIS A 290 -0.42 -16.05 8.25
C HIS A 290 -0.20 -16.71 6.88
N PRO A 291 -0.65 -17.97 6.67
CA PRO A 291 -0.44 -18.70 5.42
C PRO A 291 -1.18 -18.10 4.22
N GLU A 292 -2.12 -17.19 4.44
CA GLU A 292 -2.81 -16.41 3.41
C GLU A 292 -1.93 -15.33 2.77
N LEU A 293 -0.82 -14.97 3.43
CA LEU A 293 0.16 -13.99 2.95
C LEU A 293 1.35 -14.68 2.32
N ASP A 294 1.79 -14.18 1.19
CA ASP A 294 3.11 -14.47 0.65
C ASP A 294 3.98 -13.20 0.69
N ALA A 295 5.28 -13.38 0.81
CA ALA A 295 6.20 -12.25 0.85
C ALA A 295 7.56 -12.57 0.22
N LEU A 296 8.17 -11.50 -0.34
CA LEU A 296 9.59 -11.41 -0.65
C LEU A 296 10.15 -10.24 0.16
N LEU A 297 11.02 -10.54 1.14
CA LEU A 297 11.67 -9.55 1.98
C LEU A 297 13.13 -9.42 1.56
N MET A 298 13.61 -8.18 1.42
CA MET A 298 15.02 -7.88 1.21
C MET A 298 15.56 -7.12 2.42
N PHE A 299 16.72 -7.54 2.93
CA PHE A 299 17.30 -6.95 4.13
C PHE A 299 18.82 -7.05 4.12
N SER A 300 19.48 -6.19 4.91
CA SER A 300 20.93 -6.25 5.11
C SER A 300 21.28 -7.26 6.19
N SER A 301 22.23 -8.14 5.91
CA SER A 301 22.85 -8.98 6.93
C SER A 301 23.86 -8.18 7.78
N THR A 302 24.34 -8.78 8.85
CA THR A 302 25.33 -8.16 9.77
C THR A 302 26.67 -7.81 9.11
N ASP A 303 27.02 -8.47 7.99
CA ASP A 303 28.19 -8.17 7.17
C ASP A 303 27.90 -7.14 6.05
N GLY A 304 26.70 -6.54 6.05
CA GLY A 304 26.28 -5.50 5.11
C GLY A 304 25.84 -6.00 3.73
N LYS A 305 25.76 -7.32 3.52
CA LYS A 305 25.26 -7.88 2.25
C LYS A 305 23.75 -7.95 2.24
N MET A 306 23.15 -7.67 1.08
CA MET A 306 21.73 -7.86 0.87
C MET A 306 21.38 -9.34 0.85
N GLN A 307 20.37 -9.71 1.62
CA GLN A 307 19.76 -11.04 1.64
C GLN A 307 18.29 -10.97 1.26
N THR A 308 17.74 -12.09 0.79
CA THR A 308 16.32 -12.23 0.46
C THR A 308 15.73 -13.40 1.23
N TYR A 309 14.49 -13.21 1.69
CA TYR A 309 13.64 -14.27 2.20
C TYR A 309 12.37 -14.32 1.34
N MET A 310 11.92 -15.51 1.00
CA MET A 310 10.66 -15.73 0.28
C MET A 310 9.83 -16.77 1.03
N THR A 311 8.52 -16.56 1.09
CA THR A 311 7.59 -17.60 1.50
C THR A 311 7.51 -18.68 0.42
N ARG A 312 7.23 -19.93 0.84
CA ARG A 312 7.12 -21.06 -0.07
C ARG A 312 6.02 -20.90 -1.14
N GLY A 313 4.98 -20.12 -0.83
CA GLY A 313 3.86 -19.91 -1.73
C GLY A 313 4.21 -19.01 -2.93
N ILE A 314 5.14 -18.07 -2.78
CA ILE A 314 5.54 -17.18 -3.88
C ILE A 314 6.83 -17.62 -4.58
N GLU A 315 7.71 -18.33 -3.89
CA GLU A 315 9.03 -18.73 -4.39
C GLU A 315 9.00 -19.35 -5.82
N PRO A 316 8.06 -20.26 -6.17
CA PRO A 316 8.02 -20.84 -7.51
C PRO A 316 7.68 -19.87 -8.63
N PHE A 317 7.17 -18.70 -8.30
CA PHE A 317 6.72 -17.67 -9.24
C PHE A 317 7.70 -16.49 -9.35
N VAL A 318 8.76 -16.51 -8.55
CA VAL A 318 9.78 -15.45 -8.52
C VAL A 318 10.99 -15.83 -9.34
N LYS A 319 11.39 -14.95 -10.23
CA LYS A 319 12.68 -15.01 -10.93
C LYS A 319 13.55 -13.88 -10.40
N LEU A 320 14.59 -14.22 -9.63
CA LEU A 320 15.58 -13.25 -9.17
C LEU A 320 16.51 -12.86 -10.34
N GLU A 321 16.83 -11.58 -10.42
CA GLU A 321 17.90 -11.07 -11.28
C GLU A 321 19.23 -11.00 -10.50
N PRO A 322 20.37 -11.12 -11.19
CA PRO A 322 21.70 -11.16 -10.56
C PRO A 322 22.00 -9.98 -9.65
#